data_d230b6d333a558fdca199ab32178eb37
#
_entry.id   d230b6d333a558fdca199ab32178eb37
#
_cell.length_a   1.000
_cell.length_b   1.000
_cell.length_c   1.000
_cell.angle_alpha   90.00
_cell.angle_beta   90.00
_cell.angle_gamma   90.00
#
_symmetry.space_group_name_H-M   'P 1'
#
loop_
_entity.id
_entity.type
_entity.pdbx_description
1 polymer ?
#
loop_
_entity_poly.entity_id
_entity_poly.type
_entity_poly.pdbx_seq_one_letter_code
_entity_poly.pdbx_strand_id
1 'polypeptide(L)'
;MKVSFIGLGVMGYPMSGHLISKNNDLEIKVYNRSIQKTEKWVSEFNGILTKTPAEAAKNSDIVFMCVGNDKDVDQVVRGDEGIMSSIPENSIIVDHTTASAKIALDLYDFCKSSKNVSFLDAPVSGGQAGAENGQLTIMVGGD
;
A
#
# COMPACT_ATOMS: atom_id res chain seq x y z
N MET A 1 5.26 15.34 -1.07
CA MET A 1 4.62 14.17 -1.72
C MET A 1 3.62 13.55 -0.75
N LYS A 2 2.45 13.19 -1.22
CA LYS A 2 1.40 12.54 -0.44
C LYS A 2 1.35 11.07 -0.77
N VAL A 3 1.49 10.23 0.24
CA VAL A 3 1.47 8.79 0.06
C VAL A 3 0.48 8.13 1.03
N SER A 4 0.10 6.90 0.74
CA SER A 4 -0.64 6.06 1.68
C SER A 4 -0.05 4.67 1.78
N PHE A 5 -0.26 4.02 2.91
CA PHE A 5 0.15 2.64 3.13
C PHE A 5 -1.03 1.82 3.68
N ILE A 6 -1.38 0.76 2.97
CA ILE A 6 -2.52 -0.11 3.26
C ILE A 6 -2.01 -1.49 3.68
N GLY A 7 -2.42 -1.92 4.86
CA GLY A 7 -1.97 -3.18 5.45
C GLY A 7 -0.81 -2.97 6.42
N LEU A 8 -1.10 -3.07 7.71
CA LEU A 8 -0.15 -2.87 8.81
C LEU A 8 0.10 -4.19 9.57
N GLY A 9 0.26 -5.26 8.82
CA GLY A 9 0.66 -6.57 9.35
C GLY A 9 2.15 -6.59 9.73
N VAL A 10 2.70 -7.79 9.96
CA VAL A 10 4.10 -7.96 10.37
C VAL A 10 5.11 -7.37 9.38
N MET A 11 4.75 -7.28 8.10
CA MET A 11 5.58 -6.68 7.06
C MET A 11 5.26 -5.18 6.88
N GLY A 12 4.00 -4.84 6.68
CA GLY A 12 3.59 -3.48 6.34
C GLY A 12 3.79 -2.47 7.46
N TYR A 13 3.63 -2.88 8.70
CA TYR A 13 3.82 -2.02 9.87
C TYR A 13 5.24 -1.42 9.93
N PRO A 14 6.31 -2.24 9.94
CA PRO A 14 7.67 -1.69 9.92
C PRO A 14 8.03 -1.02 8.59
N MET A 15 7.55 -1.53 7.45
CA MET A 15 7.85 -0.93 6.14
C MET A 15 7.36 0.52 6.06
N SER A 16 6.11 0.76 6.44
CA SER A 16 5.52 2.10 6.47
C SER A 16 6.17 3.01 7.51
N GLY A 17 6.58 2.45 8.64
CA GLY A 17 7.34 3.16 9.67
C GLY A 17 8.70 3.65 9.16
N HIS A 18 9.44 2.82 8.45
CA HIS A 18 10.70 3.21 7.81
C HIS A 18 10.50 4.28 6.74
N LEU A 19 9.43 4.15 5.95
CA LEU A 19 9.12 5.09 4.89
C LEU A 19 8.98 6.52 5.44
N ILE A 20 8.18 6.70 6.48
CA ILE A 20 7.96 8.03 7.07
C ILE A 20 9.16 8.52 7.90
N SER A 21 9.83 7.62 8.62
CA SER A 21 10.97 7.99 9.48
C SER A 21 12.18 8.47 8.70
N LYS A 22 12.35 8.01 7.46
CA LYS A 22 13.48 8.37 6.61
C LYS A 22 13.18 9.50 5.60
N ASN A 23 11.95 9.98 5.54
CA ASN A 23 11.49 10.94 4.55
C ASN A 23 10.62 12.01 5.22
N ASN A 24 11.25 13.03 5.78
CA ASN A 24 10.56 14.09 6.56
C ASN A 24 9.53 14.90 5.76
N ASP A 25 9.63 14.93 4.42
CA ASP A 25 8.73 15.69 3.54
C ASP A 25 7.50 14.90 3.08
N LEU A 26 7.33 13.66 3.54
CA LEU A 26 6.17 12.86 3.22
C LEU A 26 4.99 13.17 4.15
N GLU A 27 3.81 13.31 3.54
CA GLU A 27 2.53 13.16 4.25
C GLU A 27 2.04 11.73 4.01
N ILE A 28 1.86 10.94 5.06
CA ILE A 28 1.43 9.55 4.95
C ILE A 28 0.09 9.32 5.64
N LYS A 29 -0.84 8.69 4.91
CA LYS A 29 -2.07 8.13 5.45
C LYS A 29 -1.92 6.63 5.56
N VAL A 30 -2.45 6.04 6.62
CA VAL A 30 -2.39 4.60 6.83
C VAL A 30 -3.77 4.00 7.07
N TYR A 31 -3.95 2.78 6.58
CA TYR A 31 -5.15 1.99 6.79
C TYR A 31 -4.77 0.53 7.10
N ASN A 32 -5.51 -0.06 8.02
CA ASN A 32 -5.49 -1.50 8.28
C ASN A 32 -6.91 -1.96 8.60
N ARG A 33 -7.26 -3.18 8.21
CA ARG A 33 -8.58 -3.76 8.51
C ARG A 33 -8.87 -3.76 10.02
N SER A 34 -7.87 -4.06 10.85
CA SER A 34 -7.94 -3.88 12.30
C SER A 34 -7.57 -2.44 12.66
N ILE A 35 -8.54 -1.66 13.13
CA ILE A 35 -8.35 -0.25 13.50
C ILE A 35 -7.32 -0.09 14.64
N GLN A 36 -7.24 -1.06 15.55
CA GLN A 36 -6.29 -1.02 16.67
C GLN A 36 -4.84 -0.96 16.19
N LYS A 37 -4.50 -1.67 15.11
CA LYS A 37 -3.17 -1.59 14.52
C LYS A 37 -2.87 -0.23 13.91
N THR A 38 -3.87 0.38 13.28
CA THR A 38 -3.74 1.74 12.72
C THR A 38 -3.54 2.76 13.83
N GLU A 39 -4.32 2.67 14.91
CA GLU A 39 -4.17 3.53 16.10
C GLU A 39 -2.79 3.38 16.74
N LYS A 40 -2.30 2.15 16.89
CA LYS A 40 -0.96 1.88 17.40
C LYS A 40 0.11 2.50 16.51
N TRP A 41 -0.01 2.33 15.19
CA TRP A 41 0.96 2.86 14.23
C TRP A 41 1.04 4.40 14.31
N VAL A 42 -0.09 5.10 14.32
CA VAL A 42 -0.09 6.57 14.41
C VAL A 42 0.36 7.09 15.77
N SER A 43 0.31 6.27 16.82
CA SER A 43 0.91 6.60 18.13
C SER A 43 2.44 6.55 18.12
N GLU A 44 3.03 5.73 17.25
CA GLU A 44 4.49 5.57 17.12
C GLU A 44 5.10 6.44 16.02
N PHE A 45 4.36 6.68 14.94
CA PHE A 45 4.85 7.38 13.75
C PHE A 45 3.96 8.58 13.42
N ASN A 46 4.53 9.55 12.75
CA ASN A 46 3.82 10.76 12.35
C ASN A 46 3.02 10.53 11.05
N GLY A 47 1.78 10.08 11.17
CA GLY A 47 0.90 9.83 10.04
C GLY A 47 -0.57 10.01 10.38
N ILE A 48 -1.43 9.82 9.40
CA ILE A 48 -2.88 10.05 9.47
C ILE A 48 -3.62 8.72 9.41
N LEU A 49 -4.43 8.42 10.42
CA LEU A 49 -5.31 7.27 10.45
C LEU A 49 -6.46 7.46 9.46
N THR A 50 -6.75 6.42 8.68
CA THR A 50 -7.92 6.37 7.81
C THR A 50 -8.75 5.11 8.08
N LYS A 51 -10.02 5.13 7.69
CA LYS A 51 -10.99 4.07 8.01
C LYS A 51 -11.30 3.16 6.83
N THR A 52 -10.91 3.55 5.62
CA THR A 52 -11.11 2.75 4.39
C THR A 52 -9.90 2.90 3.48
N PRO A 53 -9.65 1.92 2.58
CA PRO A 53 -8.64 2.08 1.53
C PRO A 53 -8.88 3.31 0.65
N ALA A 54 -10.15 3.61 0.34
CA ALA A 54 -10.52 4.79 -0.42
C ALA A 54 -10.11 6.10 0.28
N GLU A 55 -10.38 6.20 1.59
CA GLU A 55 -9.98 7.37 2.38
C GLU A 55 -8.45 7.55 2.39
N ALA A 56 -7.70 6.45 2.51
CA ALA A 56 -6.25 6.47 2.45
C ALA A 56 -5.74 6.93 1.07
N ALA A 57 -6.31 6.40 -0.01
CA ALA A 57 -5.88 6.67 -1.38
C ALA A 57 -6.24 8.07 -1.88
N LYS A 58 -7.24 8.71 -1.28
CA LYS A 58 -7.71 10.05 -1.71
C LYS A 58 -6.57 11.07 -1.65
N ASN A 59 -6.31 11.73 -2.77
CA ASN A 59 -5.24 12.72 -2.93
C ASN A 59 -3.81 12.16 -2.72
N SER A 60 -3.61 10.84 -2.81
CA SER A 60 -2.28 10.23 -2.74
C SER A 60 -1.64 10.17 -4.13
N ASP A 61 -0.37 10.53 -4.20
CA ASP A 61 0.45 10.39 -5.41
C ASP A 61 0.85 8.91 -5.60
N ILE A 62 1.17 8.23 -4.48
CA ILE A 62 1.53 6.82 -4.46
C ILE A 62 0.78 6.12 -3.32
N VAL A 63 0.19 4.97 -3.64
CA VAL A 63 -0.44 4.07 -2.66
C VAL A 63 0.39 2.80 -2.56
N PHE A 64 1.02 2.57 -1.42
CA PHE A 64 1.68 1.31 -1.09
C PHE A 64 0.70 0.38 -0.41
N MET A 65 0.80 -0.91 -0.67
CA MET A 65 -0.01 -1.91 0.01
C MET A 65 0.76 -3.20 0.28
N CYS A 66 0.44 -3.85 1.40
CA CYS A 66 0.95 -5.16 1.76
C CYS A 66 -0.12 -5.90 2.57
N VAL A 67 -0.88 -6.75 1.91
CA VAL A 67 -2.04 -7.47 2.48
C VAL A 67 -1.85 -8.99 2.40
N GLY A 68 -2.89 -9.78 2.61
CA GLY A 68 -2.75 -11.21 2.87
C GLY A 68 -2.57 -12.09 1.63
N ASN A 69 -3.43 -11.94 0.62
CA ASN A 69 -3.52 -12.84 -0.53
C ASN A 69 -4.21 -12.18 -1.73
N ASP A 70 -4.38 -12.90 -2.83
CA ASP A 70 -5.04 -12.41 -4.06
C ASP A 70 -6.42 -11.79 -3.79
N LYS A 71 -7.24 -12.44 -2.97
CA LYS A 71 -8.58 -11.95 -2.63
C LYS A 71 -8.52 -10.63 -1.88
N ASP A 72 -7.61 -10.51 -0.93
CA ASP A 72 -7.42 -9.27 -0.17
C ASP A 72 -6.88 -8.14 -1.07
N VAL A 73 -5.94 -8.44 -1.96
CA VAL A 73 -5.45 -7.48 -2.97
C VAL A 73 -6.58 -6.97 -3.84
N ASP A 74 -7.39 -7.88 -4.39
CA ASP A 74 -8.53 -7.53 -5.23
C ASP A 74 -9.55 -6.65 -4.51
N GLN A 75 -9.92 -7.03 -3.29
CA GLN A 75 -10.88 -6.30 -2.45
C GLN A 75 -10.38 -4.90 -2.10
N VAL A 76 -9.12 -4.77 -1.75
CA VAL A 76 -8.50 -3.47 -1.40
C VAL A 76 -8.44 -2.55 -2.61
N VAL A 77 -8.15 -3.07 -3.80
CA VAL A 77 -8.04 -2.25 -5.01
C VAL A 77 -9.40 -1.95 -5.62
N ARG A 78 -10.26 -2.97 -5.83
CA ARG A 78 -11.52 -2.87 -6.59
C ARG A 78 -12.79 -2.93 -5.77
N GLY A 79 -12.72 -3.13 -4.45
CA GLY A 79 -13.89 -3.14 -3.58
C GLY A 79 -14.65 -1.81 -3.55
N ASP A 80 -15.84 -1.79 -2.97
CA ASP A 80 -16.71 -0.59 -2.93
C ASP A 80 -16.03 0.62 -2.28
N GLU A 81 -15.26 0.40 -1.22
CA GLU A 81 -14.44 1.41 -0.56
C GLU A 81 -12.94 1.18 -0.84
N GLY A 82 -12.65 0.64 -2.02
CA GLY A 82 -11.29 0.34 -2.46
C GLY A 82 -10.53 1.55 -2.98
N ILE A 83 -9.24 1.33 -3.24
CA ILE A 83 -8.31 2.36 -3.72
C ILE A 83 -8.84 3.06 -4.97
N MET A 84 -9.33 2.28 -5.94
CA MET A 84 -9.72 2.81 -7.25
C MET A 84 -10.95 3.72 -7.21
N SER A 85 -11.74 3.68 -6.13
CA SER A 85 -12.90 4.58 -5.98
C SER A 85 -12.50 6.05 -5.78
N SER A 86 -11.31 6.31 -5.29
CA SER A 86 -10.89 7.68 -4.87
C SER A 86 -9.50 8.11 -5.31
N ILE A 87 -8.65 7.19 -5.75
CA ILE A 87 -7.27 7.51 -6.15
C ILE A 87 -7.28 8.50 -7.34
N PRO A 88 -6.42 9.53 -7.34
CA PRO A 88 -6.32 10.44 -8.47
C PRO A 88 -5.83 9.73 -9.74
N GLU A 89 -6.20 10.27 -10.90
CA GLU A 89 -5.62 9.86 -12.18
C GLU A 89 -4.10 10.07 -12.19
N ASN A 90 -3.38 9.25 -12.93
CA ASN A 90 -1.93 9.29 -13.07
C ASN A 90 -1.15 8.99 -11.77
N SER A 91 -1.83 8.48 -10.74
CA SER A 91 -1.17 8.01 -9.52
C SER A 91 -0.57 6.61 -9.71
N ILE A 92 0.14 6.14 -8.68
CA ILE A 92 0.82 4.84 -8.71
C ILE A 92 0.33 3.99 -7.54
N ILE A 93 0.03 2.72 -7.80
CA ILE A 93 -0.18 1.70 -6.76
C ILE A 93 1.04 0.78 -6.77
N VAL A 94 1.61 0.52 -5.59
CA VAL A 94 2.74 -0.39 -5.40
C VAL A 94 2.29 -1.51 -4.47
N ASP A 95 2.16 -2.72 -4.99
CA ASP A 95 1.72 -3.89 -4.22
C ASP A 95 2.91 -4.74 -3.78
N HIS A 96 3.18 -4.74 -2.49
CA HIS A 96 4.23 -5.56 -1.87
C HIS A 96 3.72 -6.94 -1.42
N THR A 97 2.46 -7.26 -1.66
CA THR A 97 1.88 -8.55 -1.26
C THR A 97 2.52 -9.68 -2.07
N THR A 98 2.80 -10.80 -1.41
CA THR A 98 3.10 -12.05 -2.09
C THR A 98 1.81 -12.61 -2.64
N ALA A 99 1.53 -12.34 -3.92
CA ALA A 99 0.31 -12.71 -4.63
C ALA A 99 0.64 -13.36 -5.97
N SER A 100 -0.39 -13.84 -6.68
CA SER A 100 -0.19 -14.49 -7.98
C SER A 100 0.14 -13.49 -9.08
N ALA A 101 0.88 -13.95 -10.11
CA ALA A 101 1.10 -13.16 -11.32
C ALA A 101 -0.23 -12.81 -12.02
N LYS A 102 -1.22 -13.69 -11.92
CA LYS A 102 -2.53 -13.46 -12.53
C LYS A 102 -3.22 -12.21 -11.96
N ILE A 103 -3.28 -12.06 -10.64
CA ILE A 103 -3.91 -10.88 -10.03
C ILE A 103 -3.12 -9.61 -10.35
N ALA A 104 -1.80 -9.67 -10.40
CA ALA A 104 -0.95 -8.53 -10.77
C ALA A 104 -1.24 -8.03 -12.19
N LEU A 105 -1.33 -8.94 -13.16
CA LEU A 105 -1.67 -8.61 -14.55
C LEU A 105 -3.10 -8.07 -14.69
N ASP A 106 -4.07 -8.71 -14.04
CA ASP A 106 -5.47 -8.27 -14.07
C ASP A 106 -5.62 -6.84 -13.50
N LEU A 107 -4.93 -6.53 -12.42
CA LEU A 107 -4.97 -5.21 -11.81
C LEU A 107 -4.20 -4.16 -12.58
N TYR A 108 -3.07 -4.53 -13.19
CA TYR A 108 -2.33 -3.66 -14.09
C TYR A 108 -3.24 -3.15 -15.22
N ASP A 109 -3.91 -4.07 -15.93
CA ASP A 109 -4.83 -3.72 -17.02
C ASP A 109 -6.02 -2.90 -16.53
N PHE A 110 -6.61 -3.30 -15.42
CA PHE A 110 -7.78 -2.62 -14.84
C PHE A 110 -7.45 -1.18 -14.41
N CYS A 111 -6.39 -0.97 -13.66
CA CYS A 111 -5.99 0.34 -13.17
C CYS A 111 -5.63 1.29 -14.32
N LYS A 112 -4.89 0.78 -15.29
CA LYS A 112 -4.49 1.54 -16.47
C LYS A 112 -5.66 1.97 -17.32
N SER A 113 -6.59 1.06 -17.61
CA SER A 113 -7.75 1.36 -18.46
C SER A 113 -8.80 2.22 -17.76
N SER A 114 -8.93 2.10 -16.43
CA SER A 114 -9.99 2.80 -15.67
C SER A 114 -9.65 4.26 -15.38
N LYS A 115 -8.44 4.56 -14.95
CA LYS A 115 -8.03 5.91 -14.51
C LYS A 115 -6.59 6.29 -14.90
N ASN A 116 -5.98 5.57 -15.82
CA ASN A 116 -4.56 5.75 -16.12
C ASN A 116 -3.65 5.68 -14.88
N VAL A 117 -4.02 4.83 -13.92
CA VAL A 117 -3.23 4.55 -12.71
C VAL A 117 -2.23 3.45 -13.03
N SER A 118 -0.96 3.65 -12.69
CA SER A 118 0.07 2.62 -12.82
C SER A 118 -0.02 1.63 -11.65
N PHE A 119 0.08 0.34 -11.94
CA PHE A 119 0.12 -0.71 -10.94
C PHE A 119 1.46 -1.43 -11.02
N LEU A 120 2.24 -1.40 -9.93
CA LEU A 120 3.52 -2.09 -9.82
C LEU A 120 3.38 -3.28 -8.87
N ASP A 121 3.77 -4.46 -9.36
CA ASP A 121 3.93 -5.64 -8.52
C ASP A 121 5.35 -5.61 -7.92
N ALA A 122 5.45 -5.53 -6.62
CA ALA A 122 6.71 -5.30 -5.92
C ALA A 122 6.88 -6.19 -4.68
N PRO A 123 6.80 -7.53 -4.83
CA PRO A 123 6.97 -8.45 -3.72
C PRO A 123 8.34 -8.28 -3.06
N VAL A 124 8.40 -8.64 -1.78
CA VAL A 124 9.57 -8.44 -0.93
C VAL A 124 10.14 -9.77 -0.44
N SER A 125 11.43 -9.78 -0.20
CA SER A 125 12.16 -10.90 0.39
C SER A 125 13.01 -10.43 1.56
N GLY A 126 13.07 -11.23 2.64
CA GLY A 126 13.84 -10.92 3.86
C GLY A 126 13.07 -11.19 5.16
N GLY A 127 11.79 -11.53 5.07
CA GLY A 127 10.94 -11.87 6.20
C GLY A 127 10.73 -10.72 7.19
N GLN A 128 10.15 -11.03 8.34
CA GLN A 128 9.85 -10.04 9.37
C GLN A 128 11.10 -9.30 9.86
N ALA A 129 12.21 -10.02 10.09
CA ALA A 129 13.48 -9.41 10.51
C ALA A 129 14.01 -8.41 9.48
N GLY A 130 13.92 -8.73 8.18
CA GLY A 130 14.28 -7.82 7.10
C GLY A 130 13.41 -6.57 7.07
N ALA A 131 12.11 -6.72 7.29
CA ALA A 131 11.17 -5.60 7.37
C ALA A 131 11.48 -4.68 8.57
N GLU A 132 11.66 -5.27 9.75
CA GLU A 132 11.98 -4.52 10.99
C GLU A 132 13.31 -3.76 10.89
N ASN A 133 14.31 -4.36 10.25
CA ASN A 133 15.64 -3.77 10.08
C ASN A 133 15.78 -2.85 8.86
N GLY A 134 14.73 -2.70 8.05
CA GLY A 134 14.78 -1.90 6.83
C GLY A 134 15.72 -2.48 5.76
N GLN A 135 15.83 -3.81 5.68
CA GLN A 135 16.77 -4.56 4.83
C GLN A 135 16.08 -5.52 3.86
N LEU A 136 14.83 -5.24 3.49
CA LEU A 136 14.12 -6.03 2.50
C LEU A 136 14.72 -5.84 1.11
N THR A 137 14.74 -6.92 0.33
CA THR A 137 14.90 -6.85 -1.11
C THR A 137 13.53 -6.70 -1.76
N ILE A 138 13.36 -5.73 -2.61
CA ILE A 138 12.10 -5.45 -3.32
C ILE A 138 12.30 -5.75 -4.80
N MET A 139 11.47 -6.62 -5.36
CA MET A 139 11.51 -7.05 -6.76
C MET A 139 10.36 -6.38 -7.51
N VAL A 140 10.66 -5.32 -8.26
CA VAL A 140 9.62 -4.49 -8.89
C VAL A 140 9.38 -4.89 -10.34
N GLY A 141 8.12 -5.12 -10.70
CA GLY A 141 7.65 -5.34 -12.06
C GLY A 141 6.51 -4.40 -12.41
N GLY A 142 6.51 -3.92 -13.65
CA GLY A 142 5.52 -2.98 -14.18
C GLY A 142 6.18 -1.89 -15.04
N ASP A 143 5.39 -0.99 -15.63
CA ASP A 143 5.83 0.12 -16.47
C ASP A 143 5.78 1.46 -15.74
#